data_612811f6e2b355dff18af5da655270db
#
_entry.id   612811f6e2b355dff18af5da655270db
#
_cell.length_a   1.000
_cell.length_b   1.000
_cell.length_c   1.000
_cell.angle_alpha   90.00
_cell.angle_beta   90.00
_cell.angle_gamma   90.00
#
_symmetry.space_group_name_H-M   'P 1'
#
loop_
_entity.id
_entity.type
_entity.pdbx_description
1 polymer ?
#
loop_
_entity_poly.entity_id
_entity_poly.type
_entity_poly.pdbx_seq_one_letter_code
_entity_poly.pdbx_strand_id
1 'polypeptide(L)'
;MWLLDTSSLALSAFFDETPYYVILSHTWGSEEVSFQDIQGSHDQISHRAGYKKIKDCCAKASEAGFRYVWIDTCCIDKTNSTELSEAINSMFRWYKNSATCYAYLEDVEPEGPRFVASRWFTRGWTLQELIAPTDVLFFDRDWNEIGTRESLKDSIEEVTGVPEPVLMNESLREHCVAQIMSWAAGRHTTRIEDRAYSLLGLFGVNMPLIYGEGENAFLRLQLEIMKITTDHSILAWEVKFSGGQKRRALATTVDEFRGSGQVRSFPVLNESSFEMTNLGLRITLPCISERTQDKRRNLIACLNCRYENEEERLGIWLNEAASAGTPLGRFDRSHFGTIFKFHPQPTPTTLYIIQPYLRESPQQEIGAIPGNEPYCLEYSDLVEAGYLLEAYTTDAPGPHLWQEGCKINFLATRPWNLDPRIFFFRHIDMARRIWIMFLRPAYKGKLWLMVDGSSNLMDTPELISNYLPLEKKW
;
A
#
# COMPACT_ATOMS: atom_id res chain seq x y z
N MET A 1 -8.64 19.39 -23.28
CA MET A 1 -8.86 19.85 -21.89
C MET A 1 -9.93 20.91 -21.86
N TRP A 2 -10.91 20.81 -20.94
CA TRP A 2 -11.90 21.85 -20.70
C TRP A 2 -11.47 22.75 -19.56
N LEU A 3 -11.72 24.06 -19.71
CA LEU A 3 -11.51 25.05 -18.64
C LEU A 3 -12.79 25.85 -18.43
N LEU A 4 -13.01 26.26 -17.20
CA LEU A 4 -14.12 27.10 -16.80
C LEU A 4 -13.69 28.58 -16.80
N ASP A 5 -14.40 29.46 -17.51
CA ASP A 5 -14.15 30.92 -17.48
C ASP A 5 -14.65 31.46 -16.13
N THR A 6 -13.80 32.18 -15.42
CA THR A 6 -14.07 32.65 -14.04
C THR A 6 -15.20 33.69 -13.96
N SER A 7 -15.49 34.38 -15.03
CA SER A 7 -16.50 35.43 -15.05
C SER A 7 -17.89 34.93 -15.50
N SER A 8 -17.92 34.10 -16.55
CA SER A 8 -19.16 33.61 -17.15
C SER A 8 -19.58 32.25 -16.63
N LEU A 9 -18.68 31.49 -15.97
CA LEU A 9 -18.84 30.09 -15.59
C LEU A 9 -19.16 29.18 -16.78
N ALA A 10 -18.71 29.55 -17.99
CA ALA A 10 -18.88 28.78 -19.20
C ALA A 10 -17.65 27.92 -19.47
N LEU A 11 -17.85 26.67 -19.90
CA LEU A 11 -16.76 25.75 -20.29
C LEU A 11 -16.26 26.11 -21.71
N SER A 12 -14.94 26.09 -21.86
CA SER A 12 -14.22 26.22 -23.12
C SER A 12 -13.24 25.10 -23.34
N ALA A 13 -13.24 24.49 -24.53
CA ALA A 13 -12.32 23.39 -24.87
C ALA A 13 -11.00 23.95 -25.45
N PHE A 14 -9.90 23.40 -24.99
CA PHE A 14 -8.55 23.70 -25.50
C PHE A 14 -7.86 22.40 -25.89
N PHE A 15 -7.35 22.33 -27.13
CA PHE A 15 -6.77 21.12 -27.71
C PHE A 15 -5.25 21.21 -27.88
N ASP A 16 -4.71 22.35 -28.22
CA ASP A 16 -3.28 22.55 -28.50
C ASP A 16 -2.63 23.44 -27.43
N GLU A 17 -2.86 24.76 -27.49
CA GLU A 17 -2.33 25.71 -26.54
C GLU A 17 -3.35 25.97 -25.43
N THR A 18 -2.91 25.74 -24.19
CA THR A 18 -3.73 25.98 -23.01
C THR A 18 -3.36 27.34 -22.41
N PRO A 19 -4.31 28.25 -22.16
CA PRO A 19 -4.02 29.49 -21.46
C PRO A 19 -3.55 29.27 -20.03
N TYR A 20 -3.05 30.30 -19.36
CA TYR A 20 -2.77 30.24 -17.91
C TYR A 20 -4.07 29.98 -17.14
N TYR A 21 -4.08 29.03 -16.25
CA TYR A 21 -5.22 28.64 -15.45
C TYR A 21 -4.82 28.26 -14.02
N VAL A 22 -5.76 28.45 -13.11
CA VAL A 22 -5.72 27.89 -11.76
C VAL A 22 -6.31 26.49 -11.80
N ILE A 23 -5.77 25.58 -10.98
CA ILE A 23 -6.32 24.24 -10.80
C ILE A 23 -6.82 24.06 -9.37
N LEU A 24 -8.04 23.50 -9.21
CA LEU A 24 -8.60 23.24 -7.89
C LEU A 24 -8.28 21.81 -7.45
N SER A 25 -7.70 21.66 -6.30
CA SER A 25 -7.55 20.40 -5.56
C SER A 25 -8.51 20.39 -4.38
N HIS A 26 -9.42 19.41 -4.31
CA HIS A 26 -10.42 19.35 -3.25
C HIS A 26 -10.89 17.93 -2.96
N THR A 27 -11.50 17.73 -1.81
CA THR A 27 -12.24 16.50 -1.52
C THR A 27 -13.69 16.64 -2.02
N TRP A 28 -14.20 15.56 -2.63
CA TRP A 28 -15.59 15.58 -3.12
C TRP A 28 -16.59 15.50 -1.97
N GLY A 29 -17.61 16.35 -2.06
CA GLY A 29 -18.79 16.31 -1.23
C GLY A 29 -19.94 15.52 -1.89
N SER A 30 -21.12 15.53 -1.25
CA SER A 30 -22.32 14.84 -1.74
C SER A 30 -23.05 15.60 -2.88
N GLU A 31 -22.82 16.92 -3.00
CA GLU A 31 -23.55 17.81 -3.91
C GLU A 31 -22.63 18.44 -4.95
N GLU A 32 -21.72 17.66 -5.51
CA GLU A 32 -20.83 18.14 -6.56
C GLU A 32 -21.59 18.48 -7.86
N VAL A 33 -21.04 19.42 -8.61
CA VAL A 33 -21.56 19.86 -9.90
C VAL A 33 -20.79 19.16 -11.01
N SER A 34 -21.49 18.40 -11.83
CA SER A 34 -20.92 17.66 -12.95
C SER A 34 -20.67 18.54 -14.18
N PHE A 35 -19.98 17.98 -15.17
CA PHE A 35 -19.79 18.58 -16.49
C PHE A 35 -21.10 18.92 -17.17
N GLN A 36 -22.14 18.06 -17.07
CA GLN A 36 -23.44 18.29 -17.62
C GLN A 36 -24.22 19.36 -16.84
N ASP A 37 -24.10 19.35 -15.52
CA ASP A 37 -24.79 20.33 -14.66
C ASP A 37 -24.32 21.76 -14.95
N ILE A 38 -23.00 22.01 -15.09
CA ILE A 38 -22.45 23.34 -15.28
C ILE A 38 -22.78 23.93 -16.67
N GLN A 39 -23.09 23.10 -17.66
CA GLN A 39 -23.54 23.51 -18.98
C GLN A 39 -25.07 23.81 -19.02
N GLY A 40 -25.79 23.38 -18.00
CA GLY A 40 -27.23 23.59 -17.87
C GLY A 40 -27.60 24.96 -17.30
N SER A 41 -28.82 25.06 -16.77
CA SER A 41 -29.28 26.29 -16.07
C SER A 41 -28.66 26.35 -14.68
N HIS A 42 -27.87 27.38 -14.41
CA HIS A 42 -27.25 27.61 -13.12
C HIS A 42 -28.24 27.79 -11.97
N ASP A 43 -29.48 28.25 -12.27
CA ASP A 43 -30.54 28.37 -11.27
C ASP A 43 -30.90 27.03 -10.64
N GLN A 44 -30.82 25.93 -11.40
CA GLN A 44 -31.13 24.58 -10.91
C GLN A 44 -30.07 24.01 -9.96
N ILE A 45 -28.85 24.50 -10.02
CA ILE A 45 -27.71 24.04 -9.24
C ILE A 45 -27.25 25.04 -8.17
N SER A 46 -27.81 26.24 -8.17
CA SER A 46 -27.39 27.37 -7.32
C SER A 46 -27.46 27.07 -5.82
N HIS A 47 -28.31 26.13 -5.40
CA HIS A 47 -28.48 25.71 -4.02
C HIS A 47 -27.43 24.66 -3.56
N ARG A 48 -26.69 24.03 -4.50
CA ARG A 48 -25.72 22.98 -4.18
C ARG A 48 -24.43 23.56 -3.58
N ALA A 49 -23.88 22.88 -2.58
CA ALA A 49 -22.60 23.25 -1.96
C ALA A 49 -21.45 23.23 -2.98
N GLY A 50 -21.42 22.26 -3.91
CA GLY A 50 -20.44 22.17 -4.99
C GLY A 50 -20.48 23.37 -5.93
N TYR A 51 -21.66 23.95 -6.21
CA TYR A 51 -21.79 25.16 -7.05
C TYR A 51 -21.22 26.39 -6.32
N LYS A 52 -21.50 26.53 -5.01
CA LYS A 52 -20.90 27.60 -4.20
C LYS A 52 -19.36 27.50 -4.23
N LYS A 53 -18.82 26.30 -4.02
CA LYS A 53 -17.37 26.06 -4.08
C LYS A 53 -16.75 26.45 -5.42
N ILE A 54 -17.41 26.12 -6.54
CA ILE A 54 -16.97 26.52 -7.89
C ILE A 54 -16.94 28.04 -8.01
N LYS A 55 -18.01 28.73 -7.58
CA LYS A 55 -18.10 30.20 -7.64
C LYS A 55 -17.02 30.87 -6.79
N ASP A 56 -16.81 30.38 -5.59
CA ASP A 56 -15.80 30.95 -4.67
C ASP A 56 -14.38 30.74 -5.23
N CYS A 57 -14.10 29.57 -5.81
CA CYS A 57 -12.85 29.29 -6.52
C CYS A 57 -12.65 30.25 -7.70
N CYS A 58 -13.70 30.43 -8.53
CA CYS A 58 -13.64 31.36 -9.68
C CYS A 58 -13.43 32.81 -9.23
N ALA A 59 -14.09 33.25 -8.15
CA ALA A 59 -13.90 34.58 -7.59
C ALA A 59 -12.46 34.80 -7.13
N LYS A 60 -11.89 33.86 -6.35
CA LYS A 60 -10.49 33.91 -5.92
C LYS A 60 -9.49 33.93 -7.09
N ALA A 61 -9.72 33.10 -8.10
CA ALA A 61 -8.89 33.07 -9.30
C ALA A 61 -8.99 34.37 -10.10
N SER A 62 -10.21 34.94 -10.23
CA SER A 62 -10.44 36.22 -10.88
C SER A 62 -9.78 37.39 -10.14
N GLU A 63 -9.86 37.41 -8.79
CA GLU A 63 -9.18 38.41 -7.95
C GLU A 63 -7.65 38.36 -8.16
N ALA A 64 -7.08 37.16 -8.36
CA ALA A 64 -5.67 36.94 -8.67
C ALA A 64 -5.32 37.19 -10.17
N GLY A 65 -6.28 37.62 -11.00
CA GLY A 65 -6.10 37.94 -12.41
C GLY A 65 -6.17 36.76 -13.37
N PHE A 66 -6.61 35.59 -12.94
CA PHE A 66 -6.78 34.43 -13.79
C PHE A 66 -8.18 34.38 -14.41
N ARG A 67 -8.21 34.18 -15.72
CA ARG A 67 -9.45 34.04 -16.47
C ARG A 67 -10.02 32.62 -16.43
N TYR A 68 -9.20 31.62 -16.24
CA TYR A 68 -9.60 30.22 -16.35
C TYR A 68 -9.26 29.44 -15.10
N VAL A 69 -10.16 28.51 -14.75
CA VAL A 69 -9.91 27.49 -13.72
C VAL A 69 -10.20 26.10 -14.28
N TRP A 70 -9.52 25.11 -13.77
CA TRP A 70 -9.82 23.70 -13.98
C TRP A 70 -10.28 23.06 -12.66
N ILE A 71 -11.41 22.36 -12.72
CA ILE A 71 -12.02 21.68 -11.58
C ILE A 71 -12.47 20.31 -12.07
N ASP A 72 -11.96 19.23 -11.46
CA ASP A 72 -12.15 17.86 -11.92
C ASP A 72 -13.62 17.39 -11.94
N THR A 73 -14.47 17.99 -11.12
CA THR A 73 -15.90 17.65 -11.07
C THR A 73 -16.65 18.13 -12.31
N CYS A 74 -16.40 19.36 -12.78
CA CYS A 74 -17.14 19.99 -13.87
C CYS A 74 -16.33 20.20 -15.15
N CYS A 75 -15.01 20.00 -15.16
CA CYS A 75 -14.15 20.12 -16.35
C CYS A 75 -13.81 18.77 -17.00
N ILE A 76 -14.41 17.67 -16.55
CA ILE A 76 -14.28 16.33 -17.15
C ILE A 76 -15.67 15.77 -17.44
N ASP A 77 -15.94 15.39 -18.68
CA ASP A 77 -17.12 14.60 -19.00
C ASP A 77 -16.92 13.13 -18.58
N LYS A 78 -17.37 12.82 -17.37
CA LYS A 78 -17.25 11.46 -16.79
C LYS A 78 -18.22 10.45 -17.42
N THR A 79 -19.16 10.89 -18.28
CA THR A 79 -20.04 10.01 -19.05
C THR A 79 -19.37 9.50 -20.32
N ASN A 80 -18.30 10.18 -20.77
CA ASN A 80 -17.48 9.79 -21.89
C ASN A 80 -16.22 9.03 -21.40
N SER A 81 -16.19 7.73 -21.59
CA SER A 81 -15.08 6.88 -21.12
C SER A 81 -13.73 7.23 -21.76
N THR A 82 -13.71 7.71 -23.00
CA THR A 82 -12.49 8.13 -23.69
C THR A 82 -11.94 9.40 -23.06
N GLU A 83 -12.79 10.41 -22.83
CA GLU A 83 -12.38 11.66 -22.18
C GLU A 83 -11.92 11.42 -20.74
N LEU A 84 -12.65 10.59 -19.99
CA LEU A 84 -12.25 10.21 -18.64
C LEU A 84 -10.85 9.53 -18.63
N SER A 85 -10.60 8.63 -19.59
CA SER A 85 -9.30 7.96 -19.71
C SER A 85 -8.19 8.94 -20.08
N GLU A 86 -8.43 9.88 -21.00
CA GLU A 86 -7.51 10.94 -21.34
C GLU A 86 -7.22 11.85 -20.15
N ALA A 87 -8.27 12.27 -19.42
CA ALA A 87 -8.15 13.12 -18.26
C ALA A 87 -7.27 12.50 -17.17
N ILE A 88 -7.53 11.24 -16.79
CA ILE A 88 -6.78 10.53 -15.75
C ILE A 88 -5.30 10.37 -16.15
N ASN A 89 -5.00 9.97 -17.39
CA ASN A 89 -3.63 9.83 -17.87
C ASN A 89 -2.91 11.19 -18.05
N SER A 90 -3.65 12.28 -18.14
CA SER A 90 -3.10 13.65 -18.31
C SER A 90 -3.09 14.46 -17.01
N MET A 91 -3.75 13.99 -15.95
CA MET A 91 -4.05 14.77 -14.74
C MET A 91 -2.76 15.33 -14.09
N PHE A 92 -1.73 14.52 -13.92
CA PHE A 92 -0.45 14.98 -13.37
C PHE A 92 0.15 16.13 -14.19
N ARG A 93 0.10 16.02 -15.52
CA ARG A 93 0.58 17.08 -16.43
C ARG A 93 -0.27 18.35 -16.33
N TRP A 94 -1.59 18.20 -16.14
CA TRP A 94 -2.47 19.37 -15.97
C TRP A 94 -2.19 20.09 -14.65
N TYR A 95 -2.00 19.34 -13.56
CA TYR A 95 -1.55 19.94 -12.29
C TYR A 95 -0.17 20.59 -12.41
N LYS A 96 0.78 19.93 -13.07
CA LYS A 96 2.13 20.47 -13.29
C LYS A 96 2.17 21.74 -14.13
N ASN A 97 1.30 21.85 -15.11
CA ASN A 97 1.26 22.98 -16.05
C ASN A 97 0.31 24.09 -15.58
N SER A 98 -0.39 23.96 -14.46
CA SER A 98 -1.19 25.02 -13.89
C SER A 98 -0.32 26.17 -13.42
N ALA A 99 -0.84 27.39 -13.47
CA ALA A 99 -0.16 28.55 -12.93
C ALA A 99 -0.04 28.48 -11.41
N THR A 100 -1.08 27.96 -10.75
CA THR A 100 -1.11 27.66 -9.31
C THR A 100 -2.21 26.64 -9.01
N CYS A 101 -2.03 25.87 -7.95
CA CYS A 101 -3.04 24.94 -7.43
C CYS A 101 -3.66 25.53 -6.16
N TYR A 102 -4.99 25.61 -6.14
CA TYR A 102 -5.74 25.94 -4.93
C TYR A 102 -6.18 24.64 -4.26
N ALA A 103 -5.59 24.34 -3.10
CA ALA A 103 -5.96 23.21 -2.27
C ALA A 103 -7.03 23.65 -1.24
N TYR A 104 -8.29 23.31 -1.53
CA TYR A 104 -9.43 23.67 -0.67
C TYR A 104 -9.71 22.57 0.34
N LEU A 105 -9.62 22.92 1.62
CA LEU A 105 -9.78 22.04 2.76
C LEU A 105 -11.14 22.30 3.43
N GLU A 106 -12.20 21.64 2.93
CA GLU A 106 -13.59 21.80 3.39
C GLU A 106 -13.77 21.52 4.89
N ASP A 107 -12.90 20.70 5.48
CA ASP A 107 -12.95 20.25 6.87
C ASP A 107 -11.99 21.02 7.79
N VAL A 108 -11.37 22.11 7.32
CA VAL A 108 -10.54 23.00 8.13
C VAL A 108 -11.27 24.33 8.35
N GLU A 109 -11.42 24.67 9.63
CA GLU A 109 -12.03 25.92 10.09
C GLU A 109 -10.99 26.80 10.83
N PRO A 110 -11.15 28.13 10.87
CA PRO A 110 -10.20 29.03 11.54
C PRO A 110 -9.90 28.65 13.00
N GLU A 111 -10.94 28.17 13.73
CA GLU A 111 -10.84 27.71 15.13
C GLU A 111 -11.07 26.20 15.28
N GLY A 112 -11.10 25.47 14.15
CA GLY A 112 -11.44 24.06 14.04
C GLY A 112 -10.25 23.10 14.00
N PRO A 113 -10.43 21.92 13.35
CA PRO A 113 -9.37 20.94 13.18
C PRO A 113 -8.12 21.53 12.56
N ARG A 114 -6.96 21.06 13.03
CA ARG A 114 -5.68 21.52 12.51
C ARG A 114 -5.52 21.12 11.03
N PHE A 115 -4.82 21.94 10.26
CA PHE A 115 -4.45 21.73 8.88
C PHE A 115 -4.01 20.28 8.58
N VAL A 116 -3.10 19.72 9.38
CA VAL A 116 -2.56 18.36 9.22
C VAL A 116 -3.59 17.24 9.43
N ALA A 117 -4.72 17.51 10.05
CA ALA A 117 -5.78 16.54 10.29
C ALA A 117 -6.81 16.46 9.16
N SER A 118 -6.68 17.30 8.12
CA SER A 118 -7.61 17.33 7.00
C SER A 118 -7.64 16.00 6.25
N ARG A 119 -8.86 15.57 5.89
CA ARG A 119 -9.13 14.41 5.02
C ARG A 119 -8.40 14.50 3.69
N TRP A 120 -8.06 15.71 3.25
CA TRP A 120 -7.35 15.95 2.00
C TRP A 120 -6.03 15.18 1.96
N PHE A 121 -5.28 15.12 3.07
CA PHE A 121 -4.01 14.37 3.15
C PHE A 121 -4.18 12.85 3.09
N THR A 122 -5.38 12.34 3.30
CA THR A 122 -5.66 10.89 3.27
C THR A 122 -6.25 10.40 1.95
N ARG A 123 -6.55 11.28 1.00
CA ARG A 123 -7.05 10.88 -0.32
C ARG A 123 -5.92 10.48 -1.26
N GLY A 124 -6.19 9.44 -2.10
CA GLY A 124 -5.19 8.96 -3.06
C GLY A 124 -4.79 10.00 -4.10
N TRP A 125 -5.77 10.65 -4.72
CA TRP A 125 -5.56 11.61 -5.81
C TRP A 125 -4.78 12.86 -5.38
N THR A 126 -4.98 13.33 -4.16
CA THR A 126 -4.35 14.56 -3.67
C THR A 126 -2.82 14.48 -3.54
N LEU A 127 -2.24 13.28 -3.57
CA LEU A 127 -0.79 13.14 -3.59
C LEU A 127 -0.17 13.76 -4.85
N GLN A 128 -0.70 13.45 -6.03
CA GLN A 128 -0.22 14.08 -7.26
C GLN A 128 -0.60 15.55 -7.35
N GLU A 129 -1.73 15.95 -6.76
CA GLU A 129 -2.21 17.32 -6.68
C GLU A 129 -1.31 18.19 -5.77
N LEU A 130 -0.67 17.57 -4.77
CA LEU A 130 0.33 18.19 -3.92
C LEU A 130 1.69 18.35 -4.62
N ILE A 131 2.13 17.30 -5.34
CA ILE A 131 3.50 17.20 -5.83
C ILE A 131 3.67 17.83 -7.23
N ALA A 132 2.67 17.67 -8.12
CA ALA A 132 2.81 18.06 -9.51
C ALA A 132 2.88 19.60 -9.74
N PRO A 133 2.06 20.44 -9.07
CA PRO A 133 2.07 21.89 -9.30
C PRO A 133 3.38 22.53 -8.84
N THR A 134 3.77 23.61 -9.51
CA THR A 134 4.89 24.46 -9.04
C THR A 134 4.53 25.15 -7.72
N ASP A 135 3.31 25.71 -7.65
CA ASP A 135 2.82 26.44 -6.49
C ASP A 135 1.49 25.85 -6.00
N VAL A 136 1.36 25.68 -4.69
CA VAL A 136 0.13 25.24 -4.03
C VAL A 136 -0.21 26.22 -2.91
N LEU A 137 -1.43 26.78 -2.96
CA LEU A 137 -2.02 27.59 -1.91
C LEU A 137 -3.12 26.81 -1.21
N PHE A 138 -3.07 26.74 0.10
CA PHE A 138 -4.06 26.05 0.91
C PHE A 138 -5.10 27.04 1.43
N PHE A 139 -6.37 26.68 1.31
CA PHE A 139 -7.51 27.46 1.78
C PHE A 139 -8.35 26.62 2.76
N ASP A 140 -8.86 27.29 3.79
CA ASP A 140 -9.85 26.72 4.70
C ASP A 140 -11.26 26.68 4.05
N ARG A 141 -12.26 26.19 4.79
CA ARG A 141 -13.64 26.09 4.29
C ARG A 141 -14.27 27.43 3.90
N ASP A 142 -13.78 28.54 4.45
CA ASP A 142 -14.29 29.89 4.19
C ASP A 142 -13.44 30.64 3.15
N TRP A 143 -12.53 29.92 2.46
CA TRP A 143 -11.59 30.45 1.46
C TRP A 143 -10.60 31.48 2.03
N ASN A 144 -10.31 31.40 3.35
CA ASN A 144 -9.17 32.12 3.90
C ASN A 144 -7.89 31.35 3.57
N GLU A 145 -6.85 32.07 3.23
CA GLU A 145 -5.53 31.46 2.95
C GLU A 145 -4.93 30.96 4.27
N ILE A 146 -4.56 29.67 4.30
CA ILE A 146 -3.84 29.03 5.42
C ILE A 146 -2.33 29.23 5.21
N GLY A 147 -1.87 29.13 3.98
CA GLY A 147 -0.47 29.28 3.59
C GLY A 147 -0.16 28.57 2.28
N THR A 148 1.12 28.62 1.91
CA THR A 148 1.66 27.96 0.71
C THR A 148 2.29 26.62 1.07
N ARG A 149 2.51 25.75 0.05
CA ARG A 149 3.27 24.51 0.23
C ARG A 149 4.66 24.79 0.84
N GLU A 150 5.31 25.87 0.43
CA GLU A 150 6.60 26.29 0.96
C GLU A 150 6.52 26.67 2.44
N SER A 151 5.54 27.52 2.82
CA SER A 151 5.40 27.99 4.21
C SER A 151 4.94 26.89 5.17
N LEU A 152 4.31 25.82 4.67
CA LEU A 152 3.76 24.71 5.43
C LEU A 152 4.55 23.40 5.25
N LYS A 153 5.70 23.44 4.59
CA LYS A 153 6.46 22.25 4.16
C LYS A 153 6.75 21.27 5.30
N ASP A 154 7.16 21.75 6.46
CA ASP A 154 7.49 20.89 7.62
C ASP A 154 6.26 20.09 8.09
N SER A 155 5.11 20.76 8.19
CA SER A 155 3.85 20.10 8.56
C SER A 155 3.36 19.14 7.48
N ILE A 156 3.59 19.45 6.20
CA ILE A 156 3.22 18.59 5.08
C ILE A 156 4.12 17.36 5.05
N GLU A 157 5.43 17.51 5.25
CA GLU A 157 6.38 16.39 5.33
C GLU A 157 6.01 15.47 6.50
N GLU A 158 5.71 16.01 7.67
CA GLU A 158 5.30 15.24 8.84
C GLU A 158 4.07 14.36 8.56
N VAL A 159 3.03 14.91 7.91
CA VAL A 159 1.76 14.18 7.68
C VAL A 159 1.80 13.25 6.46
N THR A 160 2.62 13.56 5.45
CA THR A 160 2.63 12.81 4.17
C THR A 160 3.84 11.91 3.99
N GLY A 161 4.93 12.15 4.71
CA GLY A 161 6.22 11.52 4.48
C GLY A 161 6.90 11.94 3.17
N VAL A 162 6.34 12.92 2.44
CA VAL A 162 6.96 13.49 1.23
C VAL A 162 8.06 14.45 1.67
N PRO A 163 9.34 14.20 1.32
CA PRO A 163 10.44 15.01 1.82
C PRO A 163 10.46 16.44 1.27
N GLU A 164 10.96 17.38 2.06
CA GLU A 164 11.04 18.81 1.70
C GLU A 164 11.57 19.04 0.27
N PRO A 165 12.66 18.41 -0.20
CA PRO A 165 13.14 18.67 -1.57
C PRO A 165 12.09 18.39 -2.65
N VAL A 166 11.27 17.33 -2.50
CA VAL A 166 10.17 17.01 -3.42
C VAL A 166 9.07 18.07 -3.34
N LEU A 167 8.72 18.52 -2.13
CA LEU A 167 7.77 19.60 -1.94
C LEU A 167 8.30 20.93 -2.55
N MET A 168 9.60 21.10 -2.67
CA MET A 168 10.27 22.24 -3.33
C MET A 168 10.60 21.97 -4.80
N ASN A 169 9.86 21.07 -5.44
CA ASN A 169 9.94 20.74 -6.87
C ASN A 169 11.22 20.02 -7.32
N GLU A 170 11.92 19.33 -6.41
CA GLU A 170 12.96 18.39 -6.84
C GLU A 170 12.38 17.27 -7.72
N SER A 171 13.20 16.78 -8.62
CA SER A 171 12.79 15.74 -9.55
C SER A 171 12.46 14.42 -8.82
N LEU A 172 11.30 13.86 -9.10
CA LEU A 172 10.91 12.52 -8.61
C LEU A 172 11.87 11.40 -9.05
N ARG A 173 12.73 11.67 -10.04
CA ARG A 173 13.74 10.71 -10.54
C ARG A 173 14.85 10.45 -9.53
N GLU A 174 15.04 11.34 -8.56
CA GLU A 174 16.03 11.19 -7.48
C GLU A 174 15.51 10.21 -6.39
N HIS A 175 14.23 9.81 -6.47
CA HIS A 175 13.59 8.97 -5.49
C HIS A 175 13.29 7.59 -6.08
N CYS A 176 13.54 6.54 -5.29
CA CYS A 176 13.29 5.17 -5.71
C CYS A 176 11.78 4.83 -5.70
N VAL A 177 11.42 3.75 -6.41
CA VAL A 177 10.02 3.30 -6.53
C VAL A 177 9.38 3.07 -5.18
N ALA A 178 10.06 2.37 -4.27
CA ALA A 178 9.52 2.06 -2.94
C ALA A 178 9.24 3.31 -2.10
N GLN A 179 10.07 4.33 -2.23
CA GLN A 179 9.92 5.59 -1.53
C GLN A 179 8.68 6.36 -2.04
N ILE A 180 8.52 6.48 -3.37
CA ILE A 180 7.34 7.11 -3.96
C ILE A 180 6.06 6.33 -3.58
N MET A 181 6.09 5.00 -3.60
CA MET A 181 4.97 4.16 -3.17
C MET A 181 4.62 4.38 -1.69
N SER A 182 5.62 4.60 -0.83
CA SER A 182 5.38 4.83 0.60
C SER A 182 4.57 6.08 0.90
N TRP A 183 4.69 7.14 0.09
CA TRP A 183 3.91 8.38 0.23
C TRP A 183 2.43 8.18 -0.08
N ALA A 184 2.11 7.18 -0.89
CA ALA A 184 0.75 6.80 -1.23
C ALA A 184 0.13 5.78 -0.25
N ALA A 185 0.97 5.12 0.57
CA ALA A 185 0.51 4.15 1.56
C ALA A 185 -0.39 4.82 2.61
N GLY A 186 -1.52 4.19 2.91
CA GLY A 186 -2.51 4.72 3.86
C GLY A 186 -3.47 5.74 3.29
N ARG A 187 -3.34 6.12 2.01
CA ARG A 187 -4.32 6.96 1.33
C ARG A 187 -5.47 6.12 0.79
N HIS A 188 -6.62 6.73 0.67
CA HIS A 188 -7.86 6.05 0.28
C HIS A 188 -8.46 6.66 -0.98
N THR A 189 -9.12 5.82 -1.76
CA THR A 189 -9.88 6.22 -2.95
C THR A 189 -11.27 5.59 -2.89
N THR A 190 -12.24 6.20 -3.58
CA THR A 190 -13.60 5.65 -3.65
C THR A 190 -13.64 4.33 -4.43
N ARG A 191 -12.86 4.25 -5.53
CA ARG A 191 -12.68 3.01 -6.30
C ARG A 191 -11.32 2.43 -5.98
N ILE A 192 -11.24 1.11 -5.88
CA ILE A 192 -9.99 0.43 -5.53
C ILE A 192 -8.93 0.62 -6.62
N GLU A 193 -9.34 0.65 -7.89
CA GLU A 193 -8.45 0.84 -9.04
C GLU A 193 -7.78 2.22 -9.01
N ASP A 194 -8.46 3.24 -8.48
CA ASP A 194 -7.93 4.60 -8.38
C ASP A 194 -6.70 4.67 -7.45
N ARG A 195 -6.50 3.70 -6.58
CA ARG A 195 -5.25 3.59 -5.81
C ARG A 195 -4.02 3.40 -6.71
N ALA A 196 -4.20 2.76 -7.85
CA ALA A 196 -3.16 2.62 -8.86
C ALA A 196 -3.17 3.81 -9.83
N TYR A 197 -4.35 4.23 -10.29
CA TYR A 197 -4.45 5.26 -11.31
C TYR A 197 -3.98 6.63 -10.83
N SER A 198 -4.17 6.95 -9.55
CA SER A 198 -3.64 8.17 -8.93
C SER A 198 -2.11 8.25 -8.88
N LEU A 199 -1.40 7.14 -9.15
CA LEU A 199 0.06 7.07 -9.14
C LEU A 199 0.68 7.14 -10.54
N LEU A 200 -0.11 7.04 -11.63
CA LEU A 200 0.40 7.01 -13.00
C LEU A 200 1.36 8.16 -13.30
N GLY A 201 0.96 9.36 -12.94
CA GLY A 201 1.75 10.57 -13.20
C GLY A 201 3.02 10.67 -12.35
N LEU A 202 3.00 10.17 -11.12
CA LEU A 202 4.18 10.16 -10.23
C LEU A 202 5.29 9.27 -10.79
N PHE A 203 4.92 8.18 -11.46
CA PHE A 203 5.88 7.27 -12.11
C PHE A 203 6.09 7.57 -13.59
N GLY A 204 5.36 8.53 -14.17
CA GLY A 204 5.48 8.87 -15.60
C GLY A 204 5.03 7.75 -16.53
N VAL A 205 4.08 6.92 -16.11
CA VAL A 205 3.51 5.82 -16.91
C VAL A 205 2.08 6.10 -17.30
N ASN A 206 1.64 5.48 -18.41
CA ASN A 206 0.26 5.54 -18.88
C ASN A 206 -0.27 4.12 -19.06
N MET A 207 -1.54 3.91 -18.73
CA MET A 207 -2.19 2.62 -18.99
C MET A 207 -3.68 2.78 -19.25
N PRO A 208 -4.32 1.85 -20.00
CA PRO A 208 -5.77 1.83 -20.15
C PRO A 208 -6.46 1.69 -18.79
N LEU A 209 -7.55 2.45 -18.60
CA LEU A 209 -8.35 2.34 -17.38
C LEU A 209 -9.38 1.21 -17.55
N ILE A 210 -9.34 0.25 -16.64
CA ILE A 210 -10.25 -0.91 -16.62
C ILE A 210 -10.92 -0.95 -15.24
N TYR A 211 -11.97 -0.18 -15.08
CA TYR A 211 -12.76 -0.26 -13.85
C TYR A 211 -13.48 -1.60 -13.77
N GLY A 212 -13.45 -2.21 -12.59
CA GLY A 212 -13.91 -3.56 -12.35
C GLY A 212 -12.80 -4.62 -12.28
N GLU A 213 -11.53 -4.24 -12.56
CA GLU A 213 -10.39 -5.15 -12.40
C GLU A 213 -9.87 -5.27 -10.95
N GLY A 214 -10.39 -4.41 -10.05
CA GLY A 214 -10.03 -4.44 -8.64
C GLY A 214 -8.52 -4.23 -8.39
N GLU A 215 -7.93 -5.03 -7.52
CA GLU A 215 -6.50 -4.95 -7.18
C GLU A 215 -5.56 -5.24 -8.36
N ASN A 216 -6.05 -5.79 -9.48
CA ASN A 216 -5.24 -6.00 -10.68
C ASN A 216 -4.74 -4.68 -11.27
N ALA A 217 -5.43 -3.56 -11.03
CA ALA A 217 -4.96 -2.24 -11.45
C ALA A 217 -3.58 -1.92 -10.85
N PHE A 218 -3.35 -2.26 -9.57
CA PHE A 218 -2.07 -2.02 -8.91
C PHE A 218 -0.97 -2.98 -9.41
N LEU A 219 -1.33 -4.22 -9.72
CA LEU A 219 -0.39 -5.14 -10.38
C LEU A 219 0.04 -4.59 -11.76
N ARG A 220 -0.92 -4.13 -12.58
CA ARG A 220 -0.64 -3.54 -13.89
C ARG A 220 0.25 -2.30 -13.79
N LEU A 221 -0.01 -1.43 -12.83
CA LEU A 221 0.85 -0.27 -12.55
C LEU A 221 2.32 -0.69 -12.33
N GLN A 222 2.54 -1.67 -11.45
CA GLN A 222 3.89 -2.18 -11.19
C GLN A 222 4.54 -2.75 -12.47
N LEU A 223 3.76 -3.45 -13.31
CA LEU A 223 4.26 -3.96 -14.60
C LEU A 223 4.63 -2.84 -15.57
N GLU A 224 3.88 -1.74 -15.63
CA GLU A 224 4.23 -0.57 -16.44
C GLU A 224 5.50 0.13 -15.90
N ILE A 225 5.63 0.28 -14.59
CA ILE A 225 6.84 0.83 -13.96
C ILE A 225 8.07 -0.02 -14.30
N MET A 226 7.96 -1.34 -14.23
CA MET A 226 9.06 -2.27 -14.54
C MET A 226 9.53 -2.20 -16.00
N LYS A 227 8.72 -1.67 -16.93
CA LYS A 227 9.14 -1.48 -18.33
C LYS A 227 10.09 -0.29 -18.51
N ILE A 228 10.07 0.67 -17.58
CA ILE A 228 10.79 1.95 -17.70
C ILE A 228 11.90 2.14 -16.67
N THR A 229 12.03 1.24 -15.69
CA THR A 229 13.07 1.32 -14.66
C THR A 229 13.64 -0.04 -14.31
N THR A 230 14.90 -0.08 -13.91
CA THR A 230 15.60 -1.24 -13.35
C THR A 230 15.69 -1.18 -11.82
N ASP A 231 14.95 -0.29 -11.19
CA ASP A 231 14.97 -0.06 -9.75
C ASP A 231 14.43 -1.26 -8.96
N HIS A 232 15.31 -1.98 -8.28
CA HIS A 232 14.97 -3.15 -7.48
C HIS A 232 14.11 -2.82 -6.25
N SER A 233 13.99 -1.55 -5.88
CA SER A 233 13.17 -1.15 -4.74
C SER A 233 11.67 -1.45 -4.96
N ILE A 234 11.21 -1.65 -6.19
CA ILE A 234 9.86 -2.16 -6.48
C ILE A 234 9.57 -3.49 -5.80
N LEU A 235 10.61 -4.23 -5.41
CA LEU A 235 10.53 -5.47 -4.64
C LEU A 235 10.70 -5.24 -3.13
N ALA A 236 10.96 -4.00 -2.68
CA ALA A 236 11.21 -3.65 -1.28
C ALA A 236 9.92 -3.33 -0.51
N TRP A 237 8.98 -4.26 -0.50
CA TRP A 237 7.71 -4.16 0.19
C TRP A 237 7.55 -5.26 1.24
N GLU A 238 6.80 -4.99 2.29
CA GLU A 238 6.57 -5.91 3.41
C GLU A 238 5.17 -6.51 3.37
N VAL A 239 5.11 -7.81 3.60
CA VAL A 239 3.85 -8.49 3.92
C VAL A 239 3.61 -8.32 5.41
N LYS A 240 2.59 -7.56 5.81
CA LYS A 240 2.04 -7.76 7.14
C LYS A 240 1.37 -9.14 7.14
N PHE A 241 1.95 -10.08 7.90
CA PHE A 241 1.47 -11.46 7.95
C PHE A 241 -0.01 -11.52 8.32
N SER A 242 -0.86 -11.64 7.34
CA SER A 242 -2.22 -12.15 7.51
C SER A 242 -2.25 -13.54 6.90
N GLY A 243 -2.57 -14.53 7.73
CA GLY A 243 -2.51 -15.93 7.36
C GLY A 243 -3.19 -16.23 6.03
N GLY A 244 -2.51 -16.94 5.16
CA GLY A 244 -3.06 -17.46 3.91
C GLY A 244 -2.80 -16.65 2.65
N GLN A 245 -2.13 -15.49 2.70
CA GLN A 245 -1.80 -14.76 1.47
C GLN A 245 -0.80 -15.53 0.61
N LYS A 246 -1.12 -15.61 -0.68
CA LYS A 246 -0.27 -16.27 -1.68
C LYS A 246 1.07 -15.53 -1.76
N ARG A 247 2.15 -16.27 -1.65
CA ARG A 247 3.52 -15.81 -1.83
C ARG A 247 3.70 -15.30 -3.26
N ARG A 248 4.09 -14.03 -3.45
CA ARG A 248 4.11 -13.37 -4.75
C ARG A 248 5.34 -12.47 -4.93
N ALA A 249 5.74 -12.22 -6.17
CA ALA A 249 6.85 -11.35 -6.50
C ALA A 249 6.51 -9.86 -6.26
N LEU A 250 5.33 -9.43 -6.70
CA LEU A 250 4.87 -8.04 -6.67
C LEU A 250 3.84 -7.81 -5.56
N ALA A 251 3.77 -6.60 -5.05
CA ALA A 251 2.83 -6.18 -4.04
C ALA A 251 1.38 -6.23 -4.54
N THR A 252 0.41 -6.49 -3.65
CA THR A 252 -1.02 -6.45 -3.98
C THR A 252 -1.59 -5.05 -3.82
N THR A 253 -1.11 -4.33 -2.81
CA THR A 253 -1.56 -2.98 -2.51
C THR A 253 -0.37 -2.07 -2.24
N VAL A 254 -0.56 -0.78 -2.46
CA VAL A 254 0.46 0.23 -2.15
C VAL A 254 0.77 0.31 -0.65
N ASP A 255 -0.14 -0.13 0.23
CA ASP A 255 0.08 -0.13 1.68
C ASP A 255 1.22 -1.03 2.13
N GLU A 256 1.59 -2.02 1.31
CA GLU A 256 2.73 -2.90 1.59
C GLU A 256 4.08 -2.16 1.53
N PHE A 257 4.11 -0.94 0.98
CA PHE A 257 5.28 -0.05 0.95
C PHE A 257 5.33 0.95 2.11
N ARG A 258 4.41 0.90 3.08
CA ARG A 258 4.33 1.88 4.18
C ARG A 258 5.65 2.06 4.95
N GLY A 259 6.43 1.00 5.14
CA GLY A 259 7.73 1.03 5.81
C GLY A 259 8.90 1.47 4.93
N SER A 260 8.66 1.75 3.63
CA SER A 260 9.74 1.91 2.65
C SER A 260 10.18 3.37 2.41
N GLY A 261 9.73 4.33 3.21
CA GLY A 261 10.06 5.75 3.04
C GLY A 261 11.56 6.07 3.16
N GLN A 262 12.29 5.26 3.91
CA GLN A 262 13.73 5.39 4.11
C GLN A 262 14.57 4.50 3.16
N VAL A 263 13.94 3.81 2.22
CA VAL A 263 14.65 2.99 1.24
C VAL A 263 15.31 3.89 0.21
N ARG A 264 16.59 3.59 -0.11
CA ARG A 264 17.36 4.25 -1.15
C ARG A 264 17.88 3.20 -2.13
N SER A 265 17.69 3.44 -3.41
CA SER A 265 18.27 2.64 -4.49
C SER A 265 19.67 3.15 -4.82
N PHE A 266 20.54 2.29 -5.26
CA PHE A 266 21.87 2.66 -5.73
C PHE A 266 22.20 1.95 -7.05
N PRO A 267 22.88 2.66 -7.98
CA PRO A 267 23.22 2.09 -9.27
C PRO A 267 24.25 0.96 -9.13
N VAL A 268 24.13 -0.04 -9.98
CA VAL A 268 25.10 -1.13 -10.14
C VAL A 268 25.57 -1.23 -11.59
N LEU A 269 26.80 -1.70 -11.77
CA LEU A 269 27.41 -1.81 -13.10
C LEU A 269 26.73 -2.83 -14.03
N ASN A 270 26.05 -3.83 -13.49
CA ASN A 270 25.33 -4.87 -14.23
C ASN A 270 23.88 -4.92 -13.79
N GLU A 271 23.05 -4.04 -14.33
CA GLU A 271 21.61 -4.04 -14.09
C GLU A 271 20.95 -5.23 -14.78
N SER A 272 20.03 -5.87 -14.05
CA SER A 272 19.21 -6.97 -14.57
C SER A 272 17.84 -6.44 -14.95
N SER A 273 17.39 -6.77 -16.16
CA SER A 273 16.03 -6.45 -16.58
C SER A 273 15.00 -7.29 -15.83
N PHE A 274 13.83 -6.71 -15.62
CA PHE A 274 12.63 -7.43 -15.20
C PHE A 274 11.92 -8.04 -16.42
N GLU A 275 11.44 -9.27 -16.28
CA GLU A 275 10.63 -9.91 -17.30
C GLU A 275 9.48 -10.69 -16.65
N MET A 276 8.23 -10.27 -16.87
CA MET A 276 7.08 -11.02 -16.41
C MET A 276 6.76 -12.14 -17.41
N THR A 277 6.85 -13.38 -16.96
CA THR A 277 6.59 -14.57 -17.75
C THR A 277 5.42 -15.37 -17.17
N ASN A 278 4.94 -16.39 -17.89
CA ASN A 278 3.96 -17.35 -17.37
C ASN A 278 4.49 -18.23 -16.22
N LEU A 279 5.81 -18.22 -15.97
CA LEU A 279 6.45 -18.91 -14.83
C LEU A 279 6.58 -18.00 -13.60
N GLY A 280 6.39 -16.69 -13.75
CA GLY A 280 6.57 -15.67 -12.74
C GLY A 280 7.49 -14.54 -13.20
N LEU A 281 7.90 -13.71 -12.29
CA LEU A 281 8.89 -12.65 -12.51
C LEU A 281 10.26 -13.26 -12.69
N ARG A 282 10.84 -13.14 -13.89
CA ARG A 282 12.20 -13.49 -14.19
C ARG A 282 13.13 -12.31 -13.91
N ILE A 283 14.15 -12.53 -13.10
CA ILE A 283 15.16 -11.54 -12.74
C ILE A 283 16.47 -12.24 -12.39
N THR A 284 17.61 -11.59 -12.64
CA THR A 284 18.93 -12.08 -12.21
C THR A 284 19.42 -11.22 -11.06
N LEU A 285 19.57 -11.82 -9.89
CA LEU A 285 20.02 -11.14 -8.67
C LEU A 285 21.22 -11.84 -8.05
N PRO A 286 22.11 -11.12 -7.35
CA PRO A 286 23.08 -11.73 -6.46
C PRO A 286 22.35 -12.50 -5.36
N CYS A 287 22.60 -13.82 -5.26
CA CYS A 287 21.92 -14.67 -4.28
C CYS A 287 22.90 -15.36 -3.33
N ILE A 288 22.48 -15.49 -2.08
CA ILE A 288 23.12 -16.31 -1.06
C ILE A 288 22.27 -17.57 -0.93
N SER A 289 22.92 -18.75 -1.03
CA SER A 289 22.22 -20.03 -0.88
C SER A 289 22.29 -20.48 0.58
N GLU A 290 21.13 -20.67 1.19
CA GLU A 290 20.99 -21.35 2.46
C GLU A 290 20.56 -22.80 2.22
N ARG A 291 21.30 -23.76 2.78
CA ARG A 291 20.92 -25.17 2.74
C ARG A 291 20.12 -25.49 3.99
N THR A 292 18.85 -25.83 3.81
CA THR A 292 18.03 -26.39 4.89
C THR A 292 18.25 -27.89 5.04
N GLN A 293 17.90 -28.43 6.20
CA GLN A 293 17.95 -29.88 6.47
C GLN A 293 17.08 -30.68 5.49
N ASP A 294 16.02 -30.07 4.96
CA ASP A 294 15.05 -30.67 4.03
C ASP A 294 15.51 -30.75 2.55
N LYS A 295 16.80 -30.46 2.26
CA LYS A 295 17.38 -30.44 0.90
C LYS A 295 16.74 -29.42 -0.04
N ARG A 296 15.79 -28.58 0.37
CA ARG A 296 15.24 -27.50 -0.42
C ARG A 296 16.22 -26.34 -0.50
N ARG A 297 16.27 -25.70 -1.66
CA ARG A 297 17.10 -24.49 -1.82
C ARG A 297 16.31 -23.28 -1.31
N ASN A 298 16.82 -22.69 -0.22
CA ASN A 298 16.42 -21.36 0.18
C ASN A 298 17.47 -20.40 -0.31
N LEU A 299 17.02 -19.29 -0.88
CA LEU A 299 17.89 -18.24 -1.39
C LEU A 299 17.53 -16.92 -0.70
N ILE A 300 18.54 -16.13 -0.44
CA ILE A 300 18.38 -14.71 -0.12
C ILE A 300 18.84 -13.95 -1.37
N ALA A 301 17.91 -13.30 -2.06
CA ALA A 301 18.21 -12.49 -3.21
C ALA A 301 18.46 -11.05 -2.79
N CYS A 302 19.67 -10.53 -3.08
CA CYS A 302 20.12 -9.21 -2.68
C CYS A 302 19.59 -8.15 -3.64
N LEU A 303 18.90 -7.15 -3.13
CA LEU A 303 18.42 -6.01 -3.89
C LEU A 303 19.48 -4.90 -3.97
N ASN A 304 19.39 -4.04 -4.98
CA ASN A 304 20.25 -2.85 -5.11
C ASN A 304 19.64 -1.65 -4.35
N CYS A 305 19.23 -1.90 -3.12
CA CYS A 305 18.70 -0.88 -2.23
C CYS A 305 19.03 -1.19 -0.78
N ARG A 306 18.96 -0.14 0.06
CA ARG A 306 19.23 -0.19 1.49
C ARG A 306 18.38 0.86 2.21
N TYR A 307 18.28 0.81 3.51
CA TYR A 307 17.79 1.95 4.28
C TYR A 307 18.83 3.07 4.31
N GLU A 308 18.37 4.32 4.37
CA GLU A 308 19.22 5.51 4.22
C GLU A 308 20.41 5.55 5.18
N ASN A 309 20.21 5.14 6.42
CA ASN A 309 21.22 5.20 7.48
C ASN A 309 21.92 3.84 7.71
N GLU A 310 21.74 2.87 6.80
CA GLU A 310 22.33 1.54 6.91
C GLU A 310 23.30 1.28 5.75
N GLU A 311 24.37 0.53 6.02
CA GLU A 311 25.29 0.07 4.99
C GLU A 311 24.85 -1.25 4.37
N GLU A 312 24.01 -2.01 5.09
CA GLU A 312 23.51 -3.31 4.72
C GLU A 312 22.47 -3.22 3.60
N ARG A 313 22.57 -4.15 2.67
CA ARG A 313 21.60 -4.29 1.58
C ARG A 313 20.29 -4.90 2.06
N LEU A 314 19.22 -4.51 1.40
CA LEU A 314 17.94 -5.19 1.53
C LEU A 314 17.89 -6.45 0.67
N GLY A 315 17.11 -7.43 1.09
CA GLY A 315 16.93 -8.67 0.36
C GLY A 315 15.57 -9.29 0.53
N ILE A 316 15.29 -10.23 -0.34
CA ILE A 316 14.09 -11.07 -0.29
C ILE A 316 14.48 -12.53 -0.09
N TRP A 317 13.82 -13.19 0.86
CA TRP A 317 13.97 -14.60 1.12
C TRP A 317 13.04 -15.40 0.21
N LEU A 318 13.61 -16.36 -0.47
CA LEU A 318 12.98 -17.16 -1.50
C LEU A 318 13.07 -18.64 -1.16
N ASN A 319 11.94 -19.31 -1.11
CA ASN A 319 11.86 -20.75 -0.93
C ASN A 319 11.60 -21.43 -2.26
N GLU A 320 12.34 -22.48 -2.58
CA GLU A 320 12.08 -23.27 -3.79
C GLU A 320 10.66 -23.85 -3.75
N ALA A 321 9.89 -23.61 -4.83
CA ALA A 321 8.50 -24.02 -4.91
C ALA A 321 8.38 -25.56 -4.94
N ALA A 322 7.72 -26.12 -3.93
CA ALA A 322 7.56 -27.56 -3.76
C ALA A 322 6.31 -28.06 -4.46
N SER A 323 6.32 -28.21 -5.79
CA SER A 323 5.24 -28.90 -6.50
C SER A 323 5.84 -29.96 -7.43
N ALA A 324 5.30 -31.17 -7.39
CA ALA A 324 5.68 -32.20 -8.35
C ALA A 324 5.45 -31.69 -9.77
N GLY A 325 6.51 -31.62 -10.59
CA GLY A 325 6.48 -31.11 -11.95
C GLY A 325 6.76 -29.60 -12.09
N THR A 326 7.12 -28.89 -11.02
CA THR A 326 7.58 -27.48 -11.14
C THR A 326 8.96 -27.44 -11.78
N PRO A 327 9.20 -26.59 -12.81
CA PRO A 327 10.54 -26.37 -13.34
C PRO A 327 11.51 -25.92 -12.26
N LEU A 328 12.73 -26.43 -12.28
CA LEU A 328 13.81 -25.97 -11.39
C LEU A 328 14.01 -24.46 -11.53
N GLY A 329 14.23 -23.78 -10.42
CA GLY A 329 14.47 -22.33 -10.39
C GLY A 329 13.23 -21.46 -10.18
N ARG A 330 12.08 -22.03 -9.83
CA ARG A 330 10.89 -21.28 -9.38
C ARG A 330 10.89 -21.17 -7.87
N PHE A 331 10.63 -19.96 -7.41
CA PHE A 331 10.69 -19.62 -5.99
C PHE A 331 9.44 -18.88 -5.53
N ASP A 332 9.01 -19.19 -4.31
CA ASP A 332 8.03 -18.42 -3.55
C ASP A 332 8.78 -17.42 -2.67
N ARG A 333 8.33 -16.16 -2.67
CA ARG A 333 8.84 -15.16 -1.74
C ARG A 333 8.28 -15.43 -0.35
N SER A 334 9.15 -15.47 0.66
CA SER A 334 8.74 -15.74 2.05
C SER A 334 8.92 -14.56 3.00
N HIS A 335 9.93 -13.73 2.78
CA HIS A 335 10.27 -12.62 3.68
C HIS A 335 10.97 -11.49 2.92
N PHE A 336 11.01 -10.30 3.55
CA PHE A 336 11.78 -9.13 3.13
C PHE A 336 12.45 -8.52 4.36
N GLY A 337 13.67 -8.02 4.23
CA GLY A 337 14.37 -7.37 5.32
C GLY A 337 15.85 -7.07 5.02
N THR A 338 16.56 -6.64 6.02
CA THR A 338 17.99 -6.29 5.96
C THR A 338 18.86 -7.56 6.00
N ILE A 339 19.87 -7.64 5.14
CA ILE A 339 20.82 -8.74 5.09
C ILE A 339 22.06 -8.34 5.87
N PHE A 340 22.22 -8.92 7.04
CA PHE A 340 23.40 -8.72 7.89
C PHE A 340 24.51 -9.70 7.52
N LYS A 341 25.66 -9.18 7.03
CA LYS A 341 26.91 -9.89 6.70
C LYS A 341 26.83 -10.95 5.61
N PHE A 342 27.58 -10.71 4.54
CA PHE A 342 27.71 -11.63 3.40
C PHE A 342 28.80 -12.68 3.65
N HIS A 343 28.42 -13.88 4.07
CA HIS A 343 29.23 -15.09 4.00
C HIS A 343 28.32 -16.28 3.70
N PRO A 344 28.40 -16.95 2.57
CA PRO A 344 29.35 -16.77 1.45
C PRO A 344 29.03 -15.58 0.55
N GLN A 345 29.98 -15.22 -0.34
CA GLN A 345 29.77 -14.15 -1.35
C GLN A 345 28.56 -14.49 -2.24
N PRO A 346 27.67 -13.53 -2.48
CA PRO A 346 26.50 -13.77 -3.32
C PRO A 346 26.91 -14.02 -4.77
N THR A 347 26.23 -14.97 -5.43
CA THR A 347 26.45 -15.30 -6.83
C THR A 347 25.27 -14.86 -7.69
N PRO A 348 25.49 -14.27 -8.89
CA PRO A 348 24.42 -13.96 -9.81
C PRO A 348 23.60 -15.21 -10.16
N THR A 349 22.31 -15.18 -9.91
CA THR A 349 21.39 -16.30 -10.12
C THR A 349 20.14 -15.80 -10.82
N THR A 350 19.78 -16.43 -11.95
CA THR A 350 18.50 -16.16 -12.62
C THR A 350 17.39 -16.89 -11.88
N LEU A 351 16.37 -16.13 -11.49
CA LEU A 351 15.25 -16.57 -10.66
C LEU A 351 13.93 -16.42 -11.41
N TYR A 352 12.96 -17.28 -11.08
CA TYR A 352 11.55 -17.11 -11.41
C TYR A 352 10.77 -17.02 -10.10
N ILE A 353 10.42 -15.79 -9.70
CA ILE A 353 9.62 -15.56 -8.48
C ILE A 353 8.15 -15.66 -8.86
N ILE A 354 7.43 -16.56 -8.22
CA ILE A 354 6.02 -16.85 -8.56
C ILE A 354 5.18 -15.60 -8.35
N GLN A 355 4.39 -15.25 -9.37
CA GLN A 355 3.38 -14.22 -9.33
C GLN A 355 2.04 -14.86 -9.71
N PRO A 356 1.22 -15.24 -8.73
CA PRO A 356 -0.13 -15.70 -9.01
C PRO A 356 -0.94 -14.53 -9.60
N TYR A 357 -1.64 -14.77 -10.69
CA TYR A 357 -2.67 -13.83 -11.13
C TYR A 357 -3.74 -13.75 -10.03
N LEU A 358 -4.15 -12.54 -9.71
CA LEU A 358 -5.31 -12.30 -8.86
C LEU A 358 -6.55 -12.72 -9.66
N ARG A 359 -6.79 -14.03 -9.77
CA ARG A 359 -8.13 -14.49 -10.10
C ARG A 359 -8.96 -14.19 -8.87
N GLU A 360 -10.06 -13.49 -9.05
CA GLU A 360 -11.13 -13.56 -8.07
C GLU A 360 -11.39 -15.05 -7.86
N SER A 361 -10.86 -15.60 -6.79
CA SER A 361 -11.49 -16.80 -6.24
C SER A 361 -12.91 -16.33 -5.98
N PRO A 362 -13.95 -17.00 -6.53
CA PRO A 362 -15.27 -16.73 -6.05
C PRO A 362 -15.11 -16.78 -4.54
N GLN A 363 -15.37 -15.65 -3.87
CA GLN A 363 -15.61 -15.67 -2.45
C GLN A 363 -16.77 -16.67 -2.32
N GLN A 364 -16.45 -17.93 -2.12
CA GLN A 364 -17.36 -18.77 -1.41
C GLN A 364 -17.48 -18.03 -0.08
N GLU A 365 -18.51 -17.19 0.01
CA GLU A 365 -19.16 -16.98 1.28
C GLU A 365 -19.37 -18.38 1.81
N ILE A 366 -18.42 -18.86 2.59
CA ILE A 366 -18.61 -20.00 3.46
C ILE A 366 -19.66 -19.46 4.42
N GLY A 367 -20.92 -19.74 4.08
CA GLY A 367 -22.04 -19.38 4.92
C GLY A 367 -21.67 -19.81 6.31
N ALA A 368 -21.70 -18.87 7.25
CA ALA A 368 -21.37 -19.12 8.64
C ALA A 368 -22.13 -20.39 9.07
N ILE A 369 -21.38 -21.48 9.26
CA ILE A 369 -21.96 -22.70 9.83
C ILE A 369 -22.32 -22.30 11.26
N PRO A 370 -23.61 -22.35 11.65
CA PRO A 370 -24.02 -21.94 12.98
C PRO A 370 -23.23 -22.74 14.02
N GLY A 371 -22.42 -22.08 14.84
CA GLY A 371 -21.65 -22.69 15.90
C GLY A 371 -20.12 -22.64 15.75
N ASN A 372 -19.57 -22.09 14.66
CA ASN A 372 -18.14 -21.89 14.49
C ASN A 372 -17.77 -20.41 14.66
N GLU A 373 -17.71 -19.95 15.89
CA GLU A 373 -17.03 -18.66 16.15
C GLU A 373 -15.51 -18.85 16.00
N PRO A 374 -14.80 -17.86 15.42
CA PRO A 374 -13.35 -17.91 15.33
C PRO A 374 -12.71 -17.85 16.72
N TYR A 375 -11.71 -18.67 16.95
CA TYR A 375 -10.86 -18.55 18.13
C TYR A 375 -9.83 -17.46 17.89
N CYS A 376 -9.60 -16.60 18.88
CA CYS A 376 -8.61 -15.53 18.83
C CYS A 376 -7.56 -15.74 19.92
N LEU A 377 -6.28 -15.80 19.54
CA LEU A 377 -5.14 -15.69 20.44
C LEU A 377 -4.62 -14.25 20.38
N GLU A 378 -4.76 -13.52 21.46
CA GLU A 378 -4.10 -12.22 21.62
C GLU A 378 -2.78 -12.41 22.36
N TYR A 379 -1.69 -11.90 21.80
CA TYR A 379 -0.34 -12.05 22.37
C TYR A 379 0.40 -10.70 22.52
N SER A 380 -0.34 -9.59 22.62
CA SER A 380 0.19 -8.25 22.87
C SER A 380 1.12 -8.20 24.07
N ASP A 381 0.73 -8.85 25.19
CA ASP A 381 1.53 -8.90 26.41
C ASP A 381 2.89 -9.59 26.21
N LEU A 382 2.96 -10.59 25.31
CA LEU A 382 4.20 -11.25 24.95
C LEU A 382 5.09 -10.33 24.13
N VAL A 383 4.54 -9.56 23.21
CA VAL A 383 5.29 -8.58 22.41
C VAL A 383 5.82 -7.46 23.30
N GLU A 384 5.03 -6.95 24.24
CA GLU A 384 5.47 -5.97 25.24
C GLU A 384 6.57 -6.52 26.14
N ALA A 385 6.55 -7.81 26.42
CA ALA A 385 7.61 -8.52 27.16
C ALA A 385 8.82 -8.87 26.31
N GLY A 386 8.88 -8.45 25.03
CA GLY A 386 10.02 -8.67 24.13
C GLY A 386 10.01 -10.00 23.37
N TYR A 387 8.89 -10.70 23.29
CA TYR A 387 8.77 -11.95 22.54
C TYR A 387 8.19 -11.73 21.15
N LEU A 388 8.78 -12.35 20.15
CA LEU A 388 8.30 -12.40 18.77
C LEU A 388 7.79 -13.79 18.41
N LEU A 389 6.69 -13.87 17.69
CA LEU A 389 6.20 -15.12 17.12
C LEU A 389 7.20 -15.63 16.06
N GLU A 390 7.80 -16.79 16.31
CA GLU A 390 8.83 -17.38 15.43
C GLU A 390 8.23 -18.39 14.44
N ALA A 391 7.34 -19.24 14.90
CA ALA A 391 6.71 -20.27 14.07
C ALA A 391 5.46 -20.84 14.74
N TYR A 392 4.67 -21.58 13.95
CA TYR A 392 3.56 -22.41 14.46
C TYR A 392 3.43 -23.68 13.62
N THR A 393 2.95 -24.77 14.24
CA THR A 393 2.77 -26.04 13.55
C THR A 393 1.44 -26.09 12.80
N THR A 394 1.48 -26.51 11.52
CA THR A 394 0.31 -26.73 10.68
C THR A 394 0.45 -28.05 9.94
N ASP A 395 0.26 -29.19 10.60
CA ASP A 395 0.39 -30.50 9.95
C ASP A 395 -0.87 -30.96 9.18
N ALA A 396 -1.90 -30.13 9.08
CA ALA A 396 -3.09 -30.47 8.31
C ALA A 396 -3.35 -29.44 7.20
N PRO A 397 -3.82 -29.87 6.01
CA PRO A 397 -4.37 -28.98 5.00
C PRO A 397 -5.70 -28.46 5.57
N GLY A 398 -5.65 -27.36 6.25
CA GLY A 398 -6.86 -26.89 6.86
C GLY A 398 -6.79 -25.45 7.20
N PRO A 399 -7.87 -25.01 7.74
CA PRO A 399 -8.53 -23.80 7.44
C PRO A 399 -7.84 -22.59 8.07
N HIS A 400 -7.91 -21.56 7.39
CA HIS A 400 -8.04 -20.16 7.76
C HIS A 400 -7.48 -19.78 9.14
N LEU A 401 -6.16 -19.66 9.22
CA LEU A 401 -5.46 -18.94 10.26
C LEU A 401 -5.12 -17.57 9.67
N TRP A 402 -5.52 -16.48 10.34
CA TRP A 402 -5.15 -15.14 9.94
C TRP A 402 -4.71 -14.34 11.17
N GLN A 403 -3.72 -13.49 10.97
CA GLN A 403 -3.16 -12.63 11.99
C GLN A 403 -3.57 -11.18 11.76
N GLU A 404 -4.02 -10.50 12.79
CA GLU A 404 -4.35 -9.08 12.77
C GLU A 404 -3.66 -8.39 13.93
N GLY A 405 -2.54 -7.71 13.64
CA GLY A 405 -1.67 -7.14 14.67
C GLY A 405 -1.09 -8.24 15.59
N CYS A 406 -1.30 -8.11 16.89
CA CYS A 406 -0.94 -9.12 17.90
C CYS A 406 -2.03 -10.15 18.16
N LYS A 407 -2.91 -10.39 17.20
CA LYS A 407 -4.01 -11.36 17.32
C LYS A 407 -3.87 -12.42 16.25
N ILE A 408 -3.99 -13.66 16.63
CA ILE A 408 -4.06 -14.81 15.71
C ILE A 408 -5.47 -15.38 15.79
N ASN A 409 -6.18 -15.28 14.70
CA ASN A 409 -7.52 -15.81 14.57
C ASN A 409 -7.47 -17.16 13.82
N PHE A 410 -8.25 -18.14 14.23
CA PHE A 410 -8.33 -19.43 13.56
C PHE A 410 -9.73 -20.01 13.64
N LEU A 411 -10.16 -20.63 12.54
CA LEU A 411 -11.42 -21.36 12.45
C LEU A 411 -11.16 -22.87 12.60
N ALA A 412 -11.96 -23.54 13.40
CA ALA A 412 -11.94 -24.97 13.54
C ALA A 412 -12.88 -25.61 12.52
N THR A 413 -12.38 -26.22 11.46
CA THR A 413 -13.19 -26.86 10.41
C THR A 413 -13.37 -28.38 10.59
N ARG A 414 -12.71 -29.01 11.56
CA ARG A 414 -12.85 -30.44 11.85
C ARG A 414 -12.82 -30.73 13.37
N PRO A 415 -13.36 -31.85 13.83
CA PRO A 415 -13.22 -32.21 15.23
C PRO A 415 -11.74 -32.32 15.60
N TRP A 416 -11.32 -31.57 16.59
CA TRP A 416 -9.95 -31.38 17.03
C TRP A 416 -9.31 -32.58 17.74
N ASN A 417 -9.81 -33.75 17.51
CA ASN A 417 -9.48 -34.89 18.35
C ASN A 417 -8.05 -35.40 18.22
N LEU A 418 -7.21 -34.84 17.33
CA LEU A 418 -5.95 -35.47 17.00
C LEU A 418 -4.70 -34.52 16.90
N ASP A 419 -4.82 -33.18 16.80
CA ASP A 419 -3.63 -32.34 16.63
C ASP A 419 -3.62 -31.10 17.52
N PRO A 420 -2.70 -31.00 18.52
CA PRO A 420 -2.46 -29.79 19.26
C PRO A 420 -1.80 -28.74 18.35
N ARG A 421 -2.23 -27.49 18.45
CA ARG A 421 -1.55 -26.37 17.79
C ARG A 421 -0.53 -25.76 18.70
N ILE A 422 0.71 -25.61 18.21
CA ILE A 422 1.83 -25.11 18.97
C ILE A 422 2.32 -23.84 18.32
N PHE A 423 2.43 -22.77 19.11
CA PHE A 423 3.00 -21.49 18.70
C PHE A 423 4.34 -21.31 19.42
N PHE A 424 5.36 -20.91 18.66
CA PHE A 424 6.71 -20.68 19.16
C PHE A 424 7.00 -19.18 19.19
N PHE A 425 7.44 -18.69 20.33
CA PHE A 425 7.87 -17.30 20.51
C PHE A 425 9.32 -17.27 20.95
N ARG A 426 10.08 -16.30 20.44
CA ARG A 426 11.46 -16.04 20.79
C ARG A 426 11.58 -14.66 21.44
N HIS A 427 12.32 -14.55 22.54
CA HIS A 427 12.67 -13.26 23.14
C HIS A 427 13.75 -12.56 22.31
N ILE A 428 13.62 -11.25 22.08
CA ILE A 428 14.52 -10.46 21.23
C ILE A 428 15.95 -10.46 21.78
N ASP A 429 16.09 -10.20 23.09
CA ASP A 429 17.39 -9.98 23.73
C ASP A 429 17.93 -11.19 24.51
N MET A 430 17.19 -12.26 24.61
CA MET A 430 17.60 -13.46 25.36
C MET A 430 17.45 -14.70 24.48
N ALA A 431 18.37 -15.65 24.65
CA ALA A 431 18.26 -16.97 23.99
C ALA A 431 17.09 -17.81 24.56
N ARG A 432 16.05 -17.18 25.04
CA ARG A 432 14.86 -17.84 25.59
C ARG A 432 13.81 -18.00 24.51
N ARG A 433 13.26 -19.20 24.42
CA ARG A 433 12.09 -19.52 23.61
C ARG A 433 10.98 -19.99 24.52
N ILE A 434 9.77 -19.56 24.22
CA ILE A 434 8.57 -20.11 24.84
C ILE A 434 7.71 -20.71 23.74
N TRP A 435 6.97 -21.73 24.07
CA TRP A 435 5.98 -22.29 23.17
C TRP A 435 4.62 -22.40 23.89
N ILE A 436 3.57 -22.21 23.15
CA ILE A 436 2.20 -22.22 23.64
C ILE A 436 1.45 -23.30 22.88
N MET A 437 0.93 -24.27 23.57
CA MET A 437 0.16 -25.38 23.02
C MET A 437 -1.32 -25.20 23.32
N PHE A 438 -2.15 -25.26 22.29
CA PHE A 438 -3.59 -25.28 22.42
C PHE A 438 -4.10 -26.71 22.34
N LEU A 439 -4.66 -27.21 23.43
CA LEU A 439 -5.34 -28.47 23.50
C LEU A 439 -6.85 -28.24 23.68
N ARG A 440 -7.67 -28.85 22.85
CA ARG A 440 -9.11 -28.88 23.09
C ARG A 440 -9.44 -30.07 24.00
N PRO A 441 -9.97 -29.83 25.20
CA PRO A 441 -10.56 -30.92 25.97
C PRO A 441 -11.84 -31.42 25.30
N ALA A 442 -12.03 -32.71 25.21
CA ALA A 442 -13.25 -33.35 24.70
C ALA A 442 -14.52 -32.99 25.50
N TYR A 443 -14.38 -32.32 26.64
CA TYR A 443 -15.46 -31.93 27.54
C TYR A 443 -15.20 -30.58 28.21
N LYS A 444 -16.14 -29.63 28.07
CA LYS A 444 -16.21 -28.34 28.77
C LYS A 444 -15.21 -27.22 28.44
N GLY A 445 -14.85 -27.01 27.20
CA GLY A 445 -14.40 -25.70 26.71
C GLY A 445 -13.24 -25.01 27.46
N LYS A 446 -12.26 -25.72 28.01
CA LYS A 446 -11.08 -25.14 28.67
C LYS A 446 -9.88 -25.18 27.72
N LEU A 447 -9.20 -24.06 27.63
CA LEU A 447 -7.94 -23.88 26.91
C LEU A 447 -6.79 -24.17 27.89
N TRP A 448 -5.74 -24.87 27.42
CA TRP A 448 -4.54 -25.12 28.22
C TRP A 448 -3.38 -24.34 27.64
N LEU A 449 -2.68 -23.60 28.47
CA LEU A 449 -1.45 -22.91 28.13
C LEU A 449 -0.28 -23.63 28.80
N MET A 450 0.70 -24.05 28.03
CA MET A 450 1.98 -24.53 28.52
C MET A 450 3.08 -23.54 28.15
N VAL A 451 3.88 -23.15 29.13
CA VAL A 451 5.05 -22.29 28.91
C VAL A 451 6.27 -23.06 29.42
N ASP A 452 7.21 -23.42 28.53
CA ASP A 452 8.46 -24.04 28.92
C ASP A 452 9.64 -23.34 28.25
N GLY A 453 10.72 -23.15 29.00
CA GLY A 453 11.96 -22.54 28.55
C GLY A 453 13.05 -23.53 28.15
N SER A 454 12.77 -24.83 28.05
CA SER A 454 13.75 -25.86 27.73
C SER A 454 13.74 -26.29 26.27
N SER A 455 14.90 -26.55 25.71
CA SER A 455 15.13 -26.81 24.29
C SER A 455 14.79 -28.25 23.81
N ASN A 456 14.19 -29.09 24.61
CA ASN A 456 13.92 -30.49 24.28
C ASN A 456 12.41 -30.81 24.38
N LEU A 457 11.76 -30.82 23.24
CA LEU A 457 10.32 -30.99 23.06
C LEU A 457 9.86 -32.48 22.98
N MET A 458 10.76 -33.46 23.07
CA MET A 458 10.43 -34.80 22.58
C MET A 458 9.96 -35.82 23.63
N ASP A 459 10.04 -35.55 24.94
CA ASP A 459 9.93 -36.66 25.89
C ASP A 459 9.04 -36.52 27.12
N THR A 460 7.87 -35.82 27.10
CA THR A 460 7.11 -35.90 28.36
C THR A 460 5.58 -35.82 28.23
N PRO A 461 4.89 -36.94 28.19
CA PRO A 461 3.45 -37.01 28.56
C PRO A 461 3.18 -36.65 30.04
N GLU A 462 4.19 -36.71 30.92
CA GLU A 462 4.03 -36.45 32.35
C GLU A 462 3.98 -34.98 32.76
N LEU A 463 4.48 -34.06 31.94
CA LEU A 463 4.41 -32.61 32.21
C LEU A 463 2.99 -32.03 32.11
N ILE A 464 2.11 -32.69 31.37
CA ILE A 464 0.73 -32.21 31.16
C ILE A 464 -0.12 -32.19 32.44
N SER A 465 0.26 -33.03 33.43
CA SER A 465 -0.52 -33.15 34.67
C SER A 465 -0.33 -32.02 35.69
N ASN A 466 0.70 -31.18 35.52
CA ASN A 466 1.12 -30.21 36.55
C ASN A 466 0.71 -28.76 36.28
N TYR A 467 0.02 -28.48 35.17
CA TYR A 467 -0.36 -27.11 34.83
C TYR A 467 -1.82 -26.79 35.15
N LEU A 468 -2.01 -25.72 35.88
CA LEU A 468 -3.33 -25.22 36.29
C LEU A 468 -4.14 -24.68 35.10
N PRO A 469 -5.45 -24.88 35.06
CA PRO A 469 -6.30 -24.26 34.06
C PRO A 469 -6.35 -22.76 34.26
N LEU A 470 -5.99 -22.01 33.22
CA LEU A 470 -6.23 -20.56 33.20
C LEU A 470 -7.73 -20.32 32.99
N GLU A 471 -8.38 -19.73 33.97
CA GLU A 471 -9.73 -19.19 33.80
C GLU A 471 -9.69 -17.97 32.91
N LYS A 472 -10.66 -17.91 31.99
CA LYS A 472 -10.87 -16.87 31.01
C LYS A 472 -10.65 -15.46 31.57
N LYS A 473 -9.74 -14.70 30.92
CA LYS A 473 -9.96 -13.29 30.60
C LYS A 473 -9.86 -13.18 29.09
N TRP A 474 -11.00 -13.12 28.46
CA TRP A 474 -11.22 -12.80 27.05
C TRP A 474 -11.90 -11.45 26.96
#